data_bf5de2cbbe46bb4292a96d5b641639e2
#
_entry.id   bf5de2cbbe46bb4292a96d5b641639e2
#
_cell.length_a   1.000
_cell.length_b   1.000
_cell.length_c   1.000
_cell.angle_alpha   90.00
_cell.angle_beta   90.00
_cell.angle_gamma   90.00
#
_symmetry.space_group_name_H-M   'P 1'
#
loop_
_entity.id
_entity.type
_entity.pdbx_description
1 polymer ?
#
loop_
_entity_poly.entity_id
_entity_poly.type
_entity_poly.pdbx_seq_one_letter_code
_entity_poly.pdbx_strand_id
1 'polypeptide(L)'
;MKQSRFTEKQMVEILAEGERGEQTVDELCRKHGIHKQTYYGWRKKFGGMSSDDVQRLRQLEQENGRLKRALADAMLDNQILKELNAKKW
;
A
#
# COMPACT_ATOMS: atom_id res chain seq x y z
N MET A 1 -9.92 -16.17 5.59
CA MET A 1 -9.05 -15.43 4.69
C MET A 1 -7.63 -15.43 5.21
N LYS A 2 -6.69 -15.73 4.36
CA LYS A 2 -5.30 -15.79 4.78
C LYS A 2 -4.68 -14.42 4.82
N GLN A 3 -4.06 -14.11 5.94
CA GLN A 3 -3.27 -12.91 6.05
C GLN A 3 -1.86 -13.22 5.55
N SER A 4 -1.23 -12.22 4.99
CA SER A 4 0.16 -12.35 4.58
C SER A 4 1.02 -12.54 5.82
N ARG A 5 1.95 -13.49 5.77
CA ARG A 5 2.90 -13.71 6.86
C ARG A 5 3.97 -12.64 6.92
N PHE A 6 4.04 -11.81 5.89
CA PHE A 6 5.10 -10.81 5.75
C PHE A 6 4.50 -9.41 5.72
N THR A 7 5.15 -8.50 6.43
CA THR A 7 4.82 -7.09 6.34
C THR A 7 5.40 -6.52 5.04
N GLU A 8 4.94 -5.36 4.63
CA GLU A 8 5.47 -4.70 3.44
C GLU A 8 6.97 -4.43 3.58
N LYS A 9 7.41 -4.08 4.79
CA LYS A 9 8.82 -3.88 5.08
C LYS A 9 9.62 -5.15 4.84
N GLN A 10 9.10 -6.29 5.32
CA GLN A 10 9.75 -7.58 5.13
C GLN A 10 9.81 -7.97 3.65
N MET A 11 8.73 -7.70 2.91
CA MET A 11 8.68 -7.97 1.48
C MET A 11 9.77 -7.20 0.74
N VAL A 12 9.94 -5.93 1.06
CA VAL A 12 10.96 -5.09 0.43
C VAL A 12 12.36 -5.57 0.80
N GLU A 13 12.56 -6.00 2.04
CA GLU A 13 13.84 -6.54 2.48
C GLU A 13 14.21 -7.82 1.71
N ILE A 14 13.23 -8.70 1.49
CA ILE A 14 13.43 -9.92 0.71
C ILE A 14 13.75 -9.58 -0.74
N LEU A 15 13.06 -8.61 -1.32
CA LEU A 15 13.35 -8.16 -2.68
C LEU A 15 14.73 -7.58 -2.81
N ALA A 16 15.17 -6.80 -1.81
CA ALA A 16 16.52 -6.24 -1.79
C ALA A 16 17.58 -7.34 -1.71
N GLU A 17 17.29 -8.37 -0.93
CA GLU A 17 18.18 -9.53 -0.83
C GLU A 17 18.33 -10.22 -2.18
N GLY A 18 17.22 -10.36 -2.91
CA GLY A 18 17.25 -10.94 -4.26
C GLY A 18 18.01 -10.11 -5.26
N GLU A 19 17.95 -8.80 -5.14
CA GLU A 19 18.65 -7.89 -6.04
C GLU A 19 20.17 -7.92 -5.84
N ARG A 20 20.64 -8.31 -4.67
CA ARG A 20 22.07 -8.46 -4.44
C ARG A 20 22.70 -9.60 -5.25
N GLY A 21 21.88 -10.51 -5.76
CA GLY A 21 22.34 -11.54 -6.66
C GLY A 21 23.15 -12.66 -6.02
N GLU A 22 23.14 -12.76 -4.71
CA GLU A 22 23.88 -13.79 -3.98
C GLU A 22 23.18 -15.15 -4.04
N GLN A 23 21.89 -15.16 -4.32
CA GLN A 23 21.07 -16.36 -4.37
C GLN A 23 20.18 -16.33 -5.60
N THR A 24 19.82 -17.50 -6.09
CA THR A 24 18.82 -17.59 -7.15
C THR A 24 17.44 -17.30 -6.57
N VAL A 25 16.48 -16.99 -7.42
CA VAL A 25 15.10 -16.77 -7.00
C VAL A 25 14.56 -18.02 -6.30
N ASP A 26 14.88 -19.20 -6.83
CA ASP A 26 14.45 -20.46 -6.21
C ASP A 26 14.97 -20.63 -4.79
N GLU A 27 16.25 -20.35 -4.60
CA GLU A 27 16.88 -20.47 -3.29
C GLU A 27 16.30 -19.45 -2.30
N LEU A 28 16.10 -18.23 -2.76
CA LEU A 28 15.54 -17.16 -1.95
C LEU A 28 14.12 -17.49 -1.52
N CYS A 29 13.30 -17.95 -2.45
CA CYS A 29 11.92 -18.33 -2.16
C CYS A 29 11.87 -19.50 -1.18
N ARG A 30 12.75 -20.47 -1.33
CA ARG A 30 12.83 -21.63 -0.43
C ARG A 30 13.24 -21.18 0.96
N LYS A 31 14.20 -20.27 1.05
CA LYS A 31 14.68 -19.74 2.32
C LYS A 31 13.57 -19.08 3.11
N HIS A 32 12.74 -18.31 2.43
CA HIS A 32 11.66 -17.55 3.07
C HIS A 32 10.31 -18.25 3.05
N GLY A 33 10.22 -19.43 2.45
CA GLY A 33 8.98 -20.19 2.41
C GLY A 33 7.90 -19.56 1.57
N ILE A 34 8.25 -18.96 0.46
CA ILE A 34 7.30 -18.32 -0.45
C ILE A 34 7.39 -18.96 -1.83
N HIS A 35 6.34 -18.75 -2.63
CA HIS A 35 6.32 -19.22 -4.02
C HIS A 35 6.94 -18.18 -4.93
N LYS A 36 7.47 -18.62 -6.07
CA LYS A 36 8.01 -17.73 -7.08
C LYS A 36 6.99 -16.69 -7.54
N GLN A 37 5.73 -17.10 -7.69
CA GLN A 37 4.66 -16.19 -8.09
C GLN A 37 4.48 -15.07 -7.08
N THR A 38 4.58 -15.40 -5.81
CA THR A 38 4.50 -14.41 -4.72
C THR A 38 5.66 -13.44 -4.82
N TYR A 39 6.87 -13.95 -5.02
CA TYR A 39 8.07 -13.13 -5.15
C TYR A 39 7.94 -12.15 -6.34
N TYR A 40 7.53 -12.63 -7.49
CA TYR A 40 7.39 -11.78 -8.67
C TYR A 40 6.24 -10.78 -8.53
N GLY A 41 5.19 -11.15 -7.81
CA GLY A 41 4.11 -10.22 -7.47
C GLY A 41 4.60 -9.08 -6.61
N TRP A 42 5.42 -9.39 -5.61
CA TRP A 42 6.03 -8.36 -4.76
C TRP A 42 6.97 -7.46 -5.55
N ARG A 43 7.76 -8.08 -6.44
CA ARG A 43 8.70 -7.33 -7.27
C ARG A 43 7.98 -6.35 -8.18
N LYS A 44 6.83 -6.74 -8.70
CA LYS A 44 6.02 -5.87 -9.53
C LYS A 44 5.47 -4.70 -8.72
N LYS A 45 5.09 -4.94 -7.49
CA LYS A 45 4.48 -3.93 -6.62
C LYS A 45 5.50 -3.03 -5.96
N PHE A 46 6.60 -3.59 -5.49
CA PHE A 46 7.58 -2.87 -4.67
C PHE A 46 8.99 -2.82 -5.24
N GLY A 47 9.19 -3.30 -6.45
CA GLY A 47 10.53 -3.35 -7.03
C GLY A 47 11.18 -1.98 -7.05
N GLY A 48 12.42 -1.90 -6.58
CA GLY A 48 13.18 -0.67 -6.52
C GLY A 48 12.86 0.24 -5.34
N MET A 49 11.94 -0.16 -4.46
CA MET A 49 11.59 0.64 -3.29
C MET A 49 12.39 0.18 -2.07
N SER A 50 12.77 1.12 -1.23
CA SER A 50 13.35 0.83 0.07
C SER A 50 12.24 0.66 1.12
N SER A 51 12.60 0.16 2.31
CA SER A 51 11.66 0.10 3.44
C SER A 51 11.09 1.47 3.76
N ASP A 52 11.92 2.50 3.72
CA ASP A 52 11.49 3.86 4.02
C ASP A 52 10.49 4.36 2.98
N ASP A 53 10.73 4.04 1.71
CA ASP A 53 9.80 4.39 0.62
C ASP A 53 8.44 3.75 0.82
N VAL A 54 8.43 2.48 1.23
CA VAL A 54 7.18 1.75 1.47
C VAL A 54 6.41 2.36 2.64
N GLN A 55 7.10 2.72 3.73
CA GLN A 55 6.48 3.37 4.87
C GLN A 55 5.90 4.72 4.47
N ARG A 56 6.64 5.47 3.68
CA ARG A 56 6.21 6.77 3.20
C ARG A 56 4.98 6.65 2.30
N LEU A 57 4.99 5.68 1.40
CA LEU A 57 3.84 5.42 0.54
C LEU A 57 2.61 5.09 1.38
N ARG A 58 2.78 4.26 2.39
CA ARG A 58 1.68 3.87 3.27
C ARG A 58 1.10 5.06 4.03
N GLN A 59 1.97 5.94 4.52
CA GLN A 59 1.54 7.16 5.19
C GLN A 59 0.78 8.07 4.24
N LEU A 60 1.27 8.21 3.01
CA LEU A 60 0.60 9.02 2.00
C LEU A 60 -0.76 8.45 1.62
N GLU A 61 -0.87 7.13 1.52
CA GLU A 61 -2.15 6.48 1.24
C GLU A 61 -3.16 6.72 2.35
N GLN A 62 -2.73 6.62 3.60
CA GLN A 62 -3.59 6.87 4.76
C GLN A 62 -4.04 8.33 4.80
N GLU A 63 -3.12 9.23 4.58
CA GLU A 63 -3.41 10.66 4.57
C GLU A 63 -4.35 11.02 3.43
N ASN A 64 -4.11 10.45 2.25
CA ASN A 64 -4.95 10.67 1.09
C ASN A 64 -6.37 10.16 1.35
N GLY A 65 -6.51 8.99 1.97
CA GLY A 65 -7.81 8.45 2.35
C GLY A 65 -8.54 9.33 3.35
N ARG A 66 -7.81 9.86 4.34
CA ARG A 66 -8.38 10.78 5.33
C ARG A 66 -8.86 12.07 4.68
N LEU A 67 -8.04 12.62 3.79
CA LEU A 67 -8.39 13.85 3.08
C LEU A 67 -9.60 13.65 2.17
N LYS A 68 -9.68 12.52 1.50
CA LYS A 68 -10.82 12.21 0.64
C LYS A 68 -12.11 12.12 1.46
N ARG A 69 -12.05 11.50 2.63
CA ARG A 69 -13.23 11.41 3.50
C ARG A 69 -13.64 12.79 4.02
N ALA A 70 -12.67 13.59 4.43
CA ALA A 70 -12.94 14.95 4.90
C ALA A 70 -13.57 15.81 3.80
N LEU A 71 -13.06 15.66 2.58
CA LEU A 71 -13.61 16.38 1.44
C LEU A 71 -15.03 15.93 1.14
N ALA A 72 -15.29 14.63 1.15
CA ALA A 72 -16.62 14.10 0.90
C ALA A 72 -17.61 14.60 1.96
N ASP A 73 -17.20 14.63 3.24
CA ASP A 73 -18.05 15.13 4.32
C ASP A 73 -18.33 16.62 4.14
N ALA A 74 -17.31 17.39 3.77
CA ALA A 74 -17.49 18.84 3.54
C ALA A 74 -18.40 19.11 2.34
N MET A 75 -18.30 18.31 1.30
CA MET A 75 -19.16 18.45 0.12
C MET A 75 -20.61 18.11 0.46
N LEU A 76 -20.83 17.09 1.27
CA LEU A 76 -22.15 16.70 1.71
C LEU A 76 -22.77 17.81 2.58
N ASP A 77 -22.02 18.34 3.54
CA ASP A 77 -22.46 19.42 4.40
C ASP A 77 -22.84 20.65 3.57
N ASN A 78 -22.02 20.97 2.60
CA ASN A 78 -22.28 22.10 1.70
C ASN A 78 -23.58 21.90 0.90
N GLN A 79 -23.81 20.68 0.43
CA GLN A 79 -25.02 20.35 -0.29
C GLN A 79 -26.26 20.48 0.60
N ILE A 80 -26.17 20.00 1.83
CA ILE A 80 -27.27 20.10 2.80
C ILE A 80 -27.59 21.57 3.08
N LEU A 81 -26.58 22.39 3.27
CA LEU A 81 -26.75 23.83 3.50
C LEU A 81 -27.43 24.50 2.31
N LYS A 82 -27.05 24.14 1.10
CA LYS A 82 -27.69 24.68 -0.10
C LYS A 82 -29.15 24.30 -0.19
N GLU A 83 -29.48 23.06 0.14
CA GLU A 83 -30.86 22.60 0.14
C GLU A 83 -31.68 23.33 1.18
N LEU A 84 -31.15 23.55 2.35
CA LEU A 84 -31.81 24.30 3.41
C LEU A 84 -32.08 25.73 2.98
N ASN A 85 -31.11 26.34 2.33
CA ASN A 85 -31.30 27.70 1.81
C ASN A 85 -32.36 27.77 0.72
N ALA A 86 -32.37 26.74 -0.15
CA ALA A 86 -33.38 26.69 -1.22
C ALA A 86 -34.78 26.54 -0.68
N LYS A 87 -34.96 25.89 0.48
CA LYS A 87 -36.25 25.70 1.12
C LYS A 87 -36.66 26.86 2.01
N LYS A 88 -35.88 27.87 2.01
CA LYS A 88 -36.11 28.99 2.90
C LYS A 88 -37.22 29.89 2.46
N TRP A 89 -37.82 29.64 1.34
CA TRP A 89 -38.85 30.42 0.67
C TRP A 89 -38.50 31.89 0.50
#